data_3b1c79363fadc32c2a94c8d6f4483dbd
#
_entry.id   3b1c79363fadc32c2a94c8d6f4483dbd
#
_cell.length_a   1.000
_cell.length_b   1.000
_cell.length_c   1.000
_cell.angle_alpha   90.00
_cell.angle_beta   90.00
_cell.angle_gamma   90.00
#
_symmetry.space_group_name_H-M   'P 1'
#
loop_
_entity.id
_entity.type
_entity.pdbx_description
1 polymer ?
#
loop_
_entity_poly.entity_id
_entity_poly.type
_entity_poly.pdbx_seq_one_letter_code
_entity_poly.pdbx_strand_id
1 'polypeptide(L)'
;ALKFAEFAKFKPEHRIGNMNNQELVKLTDALQSYDDFMAPDPSCLAPLGATALEKGMQRFFEPDFLAVVQRGASAYSGFPFIIEMGIAYGGKISSHGIKVYRFANRIPLLYDEGSDVVLKVVNDTDWSRYKIKGDPPLVIVSHICSTRVPYKTVGKENVADRPELERELKLALLSLSRKLSSFMAKKGQAEAAKKRANLYTKYIPLI
;
A
#
# COMPACT_ATOMS: atom_id res chain seq x y z
N ALA A 1 30.29 -0.32 2.31
CA ALA A 1 31.06 -0.97 3.37
C ALA A 1 32.29 -0.14 3.77
N LEU A 2 33.20 0.22 2.84
CA LEU A 2 34.43 0.95 3.16
C LEU A 2 34.17 2.31 3.83
N LYS A 3 33.31 3.15 3.27
CA LYS A 3 32.92 4.44 3.88
C LYS A 3 32.35 4.28 5.31
N PHE A 4 31.57 3.24 5.55
CA PHE A 4 31.05 2.94 6.87
C PHE A 4 32.17 2.51 7.84
N ALA A 5 33.10 1.68 7.40
CA ALA A 5 34.23 1.27 8.21
C ALA A 5 35.11 2.46 8.61
N GLU A 6 35.32 3.42 7.70
CA GLU A 6 36.02 4.69 7.98
C GLU A 6 35.24 5.54 9.01
N PHE A 7 33.92 5.69 8.83
CA PHE A 7 33.06 6.42 9.77
C PHE A 7 33.08 5.79 11.16
N ALA A 8 32.94 4.47 11.24
CA ALA A 8 32.93 3.71 12.49
C ALA A 8 34.32 3.51 13.09
N LYS A 9 35.40 3.92 12.38
CA LYS A 9 36.79 3.77 12.75
C LYS A 9 37.21 2.30 13.02
N PHE A 10 36.63 1.38 12.22
CA PHE A 10 37.02 -0.02 12.21
C PHE A 10 37.83 -0.36 10.96
N LYS A 11 38.73 -1.31 11.06
CA LYS A 11 39.38 -1.87 9.87
C LYS A 11 38.41 -2.77 9.12
N PRO A 12 38.34 -2.67 7.77
CA PRO A 12 37.39 -3.46 6.97
C PRO A 12 37.51 -4.98 7.15
N GLU A 13 38.71 -5.45 7.50
CA GLU A 13 38.99 -6.87 7.70
C GLU A 13 38.64 -7.37 9.10
N HIS A 14 38.26 -6.46 10.03
CA HIS A 14 37.96 -6.84 11.41
C HIS A 14 36.70 -7.67 11.48
N ARG A 15 36.82 -8.92 11.90
CA ARG A 15 35.70 -9.86 12.01
C ARG A 15 34.89 -9.58 13.27
N ILE A 16 33.57 -9.50 13.15
CA ILE A 16 32.64 -9.26 14.27
C ILE A 16 32.85 -10.28 15.41
N GLY A 17 33.12 -11.54 15.06
CA GLY A 17 33.35 -12.59 16.04
C GLY A 17 34.59 -12.41 16.94
N ASN A 18 35.48 -11.48 16.57
CA ASN A 18 36.71 -11.17 17.35
C ASN A 18 36.57 -9.85 18.11
N MET A 19 35.41 -9.20 18.07
CA MET A 19 35.15 -7.94 18.74
C MET A 19 34.83 -8.15 20.23
N ASN A 20 35.35 -7.29 21.06
CA ASN A 20 34.97 -7.22 22.47
C ASN A 20 33.66 -6.46 22.65
N ASN A 21 33.05 -6.50 23.84
CA ASN A 21 31.76 -5.85 24.11
C ASN A 21 31.77 -4.34 23.86
N GLN A 22 32.89 -3.64 24.13
CA GLN A 22 33.01 -2.20 23.88
C GLN A 22 33.04 -1.88 22.38
N GLU A 23 33.68 -2.71 21.58
CA GLU A 23 33.71 -2.60 20.12
C GLU A 23 32.34 -2.91 19.51
N LEU A 24 31.61 -3.88 20.04
CA LEU A 24 30.24 -4.18 19.63
C LEU A 24 29.29 -3.01 19.91
N VAL A 25 29.39 -2.38 21.07
CA VAL A 25 28.60 -1.18 21.39
C VAL A 25 28.94 -0.05 20.39
N LYS A 26 30.24 0.25 20.18
CA LYS A 26 30.65 1.26 19.19
C LYS A 26 30.15 0.96 17.78
N LEU A 27 30.17 -0.31 17.36
CA LEU A 27 29.66 -0.73 16.07
C LEU A 27 28.15 -0.51 15.97
N THR A 28 27.41 -0.82 17.03
CA THR A 28 25.96 -0.63 17.06
C THR A 28 25.59 0.85 17.00
N ASP A 29 26.28 1.70 17.78
CA ASP A 29 26.08 3.15 17.77
C ASP A 29 26.43 3.75 16.40
N ALA A 30 27.51 3.28 15.78
CA ALA A 30 27.88 3.71 14.44
C ALA A 30 26.84 3.28 13.39
N LEU A 31 26.29 2.07 13.47
CA LEU A 31 25.23 1.58 12.58
C LEU A 31 23.94 2.39 12.70
N GLN A 32 23.61 2.86 13.91
CA GLN A 32 22.41 3.67 14.15
C GLN A 32 22.58 5.12 13.69
N SER A 33 23.80 5.64 13.76
CA SER A 33 24.10 7.05 13.46
C SER A 33 24.60 7.31 12.02
N TYR A 34 24.84 6.25 11.22
CA TYR A 34 25.30 6.38 9.85
C TYR A 34 24.15 6.49 8.88
N ASP A 35 23.94 7.69 8.31
CA ASP A 35 22.81 7.99 7.43
C ASP A 35 23.07 7.72 5.94
N ASP A 36 24.34 7.45 5.55
CA ASP A 36 24.74 7.30 4.14
C ASP A 36 24.75 5.82 3.68
N PHE A 37 23.86 4.98 4.24
CA PHE A 37 23.65 3.64 3.72
C PHE A 37 22.95 3.68 2.37
N MET A 38 23.54 3.03 1.39
CA MET A 38 22.85 2.84 0.09
C MET A 38 21.60 1.97 0.31
N ALA A 39 20.47 2.44 -0.21
CA ALA A 39 19.29 1.61 -0.30
C ALA A 39 19.58 0.34 -1.12
N PRO A 40 19.00 -0.82 -0.76
CA PRO A 40 19.13 -2.03 -1.56
C PRO A 40 18.66 -1.79 -3.00
N ASP A 41 19.40 -2.34 -3.97
CA ASP A 41 19.07 -2.21 -5.39
C ASP A 41 17.74 -2.91 -5.70
N PRO A 42 16.72 -2.19 -6.17
CA PRO A 42 15.42 -2.77 -6.52
C PRO A 42 15.38 -3.40 -7.92
N SER A 43 16.46 -3.37 -8.70
CA SER A 43 16.49 -3.85 -10.09
C SER A 43 16.17 -5.34 -10.24
N CYS A 44 16.36 -6.11 -9.15
CA CYS A 44 16.01 -7.54 -9.10
C CYS A 44 14.49 -7.78 -8.89
N LEU A 45 13.70 -6.74 -8.61
CA LEU A 45 12.26 -6.87 -8.40
C LEU A 45 11.51 -6.86 -9.73
N ALA A 46 10.48 -7.71 -9.84
CA ALA A 46 9.59 -7.77 -10.99
C ALA A 46 8.14 -7.48 -10.57
N PRO A 47 7.77 -6.21 -10.29
CA PRO A 47 6.39 -5.85 -9.97
C PRO A 47 5.44 -6.15 -11.14
N LEU A 48 4.13 -6.13 -10.89
CA LEU A 48 3.11 -6.28 -11.94
C LEU A 48 3.12 -5.10 -12.91
N GLY A 49 3.38 -3.91 -12.37
CA GLY A 49 3.21 -2.64 -13.05
C GLY A 49 1.78 -2.08 -12.92
N ALA A 50 1.68 -0.79 -12.68
CA ALA A 50 0.40 -0.10 -12.49
C ALA A 50 -0.60 -0.35 -13.63
N THR A 51 -0.13 -0.33 -14.89
CA THR A 51 -0.97 -0.57 -16.07
C THR A 51 -1.55 -1.99 -16.12
N ALA A 52 -0.77 -3.01 -15.76
CA ALA A 52 -1.26 -4.38 -15.75
C ALA A 52 -2.28 -4.60 -14.63
N LEU A 53 -2.01 -4.06 -13.45
CA LEU A 53 -2.94 -4.10 -12.31
C LEU A 53 -4.25 -3.38 -12.65
N GLU A 54 -4.18 -2.18 -13.25
CA GLU A 54 -5.35 -1.40 -13.68
C GLU A 54 -6.22 -2.17 -14.69
N LYS A 55 -5.61 -2.72 -15.74
CA LYS A 55 -6.33 -3.53 -16.74
C LYS A 55 -6.99 -4.77 -16.12
N GLY A 56 -6.28 -5.45 -15.22
CA GLY A 56 -6.81 -6.61 -14.50
C GLY A 56 -8.03 -6.24 -13.65
N MET A 57 -7.93 -5.19 -12.85
CA MET A 57 -9.02 -4.72 -12.01
C MET A 57 -10.22 -4.21 -12.84
N GLN A 58 -9.97 -3.47 -13.92
CA GLN A 58 -11.01 -2.99 -14.82
C GLN A 58 -11.81 -4.14 -15.43
N ARG A 59 -11.11 -5.17 -15.91
CA ARG A 59 -11.74 -6.35 -16.53
C ARG A 59 -12.52 -7.19 -15.54
N PHE A 60 -12.02 -7.33 -14.32
CA PHE A 60 -12.61 -8.24 -13.33
C PHE A 60 -13.78 -7.62 -12.56
N PHE A 61 -13.67 -6.33 -12.20
CA PHE A 61 -14.63 -5.66 -11.34
C PHE A 61 -15.60 -4.75 -12.10
N GLU A 62 -15.27 -4.32 -13.32
CA GLU A 62 -16.06 -3.36 -14.12
C GLU A 62 -16.58 -2.17 -13.27
N PRO A 63 -15.68 -1.42 -12.59
CA PRO A 63 -16.09 -0.40 -11.63
C PRO A 63 -16.44 0.92 -12.29
N ASP A 64 -17.21 1.78 -11.61
CA ASP A 64 -17.45 3.19 -11.99
C ASP A 64 -16.19 4.05 -11.81
N PHE A 65 -15.38 3.70 -10.83
CA PHE A 65 -14.12 4.38 -10.53
C PHE A 65 -13.02 3.36 -10.26
N LEU A 66 -11.87 3.62 -10.86
CA LEU A 66 -10.66 2.83 -10.66
C LEU A 66 -9.46 3.77 -10.55
N ALA A 67 -8.60 3.50 -9.60
CA ALA A 67 -7.30 4.12 -9.49
C ALA A 67 -6.27 3.11 -9.00
N VAL A 68 -5.06 3.21 -9.54
CA VAL A 68 -3.92 2.37 -9.17
C VAL A 68 -2.73 3.26 -8.84
N VAL A 69 -1.88 2.78 -7.96
CA VAL A 69 -0.59 3.38 -7.63
C VAL A 69 0.45 2.29 -7.46
N GLN A 70 1.63 2.54 -7.99
CA GLN A 70 2.86 1.82 -7.67
C GLN A 70 3.74 2.77 -6.87
N ARG A 71 4.19 2.33 -5.69
CA ARG A 71 5.10 3.10 -4.86
C ARG A 71 6.53 2.96 -5.37
N GLY A 72 7.37 3.93 -5.04
CA GLY A 72 8.82 3.77 -5.22
C GLY A 72 9.35 2.59 -4.40
N ALA A 73 10.49 2.06 -4.81
CA ALA A 73 11.14 1.01 -4.04
C ALA A 73 11.52 1.52 -2.64
N SER A 74 11.30 0.69 -1.65
CA SER A 74 11.70 0.88 -0.26
C SER A 74 12.40 -0.38 0.23
N ALA A 75 12.85 -0.40 1.46
CA ALA A 75 13.55 -1.56 2.01
C ALA A 75 13.17 -1.79 3.48
N TYR A 76 13.16 -3.05 3.90
CA TYR A 76 13.11 -3.44 5.31
C TYR A 76 14.20 -4.48 5.57
N SER A 77 14.91 -4.35 6.66
CA SER A 77 16.02 -5.27 7.03
C SER A 77 17.00 -5.58 5.89
N GLY A 78 17.27 -4.60 5.00
CA GLY A 78 18.15 -4.76 3.84
C GLY A 78 17.53 -5.44 2.61
N PHE A 79 16.25 -5.80 2.63
CA PHE A 79 15.54 -6.40 1.49
C PHE A 79 14.68 -5.36 0.79
N PRO A 80 14.86 -5.15 -0.53
CA PRO A 80 14.04 -4.21 -1.27
C PRO A 80 12.62 -4.74 -1.45
N PHE A 81 11.67 -3.81 -1.50
CA PHE A 81 10.29 -4.12 -1.83
C PHE A 81 9.61 -2.97 -2.58
N ILE A 82 8.57 -3.31 -3.33
CA ILE A 82 7.68 -2.38 -4.03
C ILE A 82 6.25 -2.72 -3.64
N ILE A 83 5.45 -1.70 -3.33
CA ILE A 83 4.01 -1.80 -3.10
C ILE A 83 3.26 -1.31 -4.35
N GLU A 84 2.33 -2.12 -4.80
CA GLU A 84 1.36 -1.76 -5.82
C GLU A 84 -0.04 -1.92 -5.20
N MET A 85 -0.88 -0.93 -5.39
CA MET A 85 -2.23 -0.93 -4.81
C MET A 85 -3.22 -0.33 -5.79
N GLY A 86 -4.40 -0.93 -5.84
CA GLY A 86 -5.53 -0.41 -6.61
C GLY A 86 -6.78 -0.30 -5.75
N ILE A 87 -7.62 0.68 -6.07
CA ILE A 87 -8.93 0.89 -5.47
C ILE A 87 -9.98 0.97 -6.57
N ALA A 88 -11.06 0.19 -6.44
CA ALA A 88 -12.17 0.16 -7.37
C ALA A 88 -13.48 0.40 -6.63
N TYR A 89 -14.40 1.21 -7.19
CA TYR A 89 -15.64 1.58 -6.54
C TYR A 89 -16.81 1.56 -7.53
N GLY A 90 -17.95 1.03 -7.09
CA GLY A 90 -19.19 1.03 -7.86
C GLY A 90 -19.21 0.03 -9.02
N GLY A 91 -20.01 0.31 -10.05
CA GLY A 91 -20.18 -0.57 -11.21
C GLY A 91 -20.79 -1.92 -10.82
N LYS A 92 -20.15 -3.02 -11.24
CA LYS A 92 -20.59 -4.38 -10.90
C LYS A 92 -20.16 -4.88 -9.52
N ILE A 93 -19.47 -4.05 -8.72
CA ILE A 93 -19.03 -4.41 -7.37
C ILE A 93 -20.24 -4.44 -6.44
N SER A 94 -20.47 -5.59 -5.79
CA SER A 94 -21.55 -5.72 -4.81
C SER A 94 -21.27 -4.89 -3.55
N SER A 95 -22.31 -4.19 -3.05
CA SER A 95 -22.24 -3.40 -1.82
C SER A 95 -22.35 -4.29 -0.57
N HIS A 96 -21.26 -4.89 -0.16
CA HIS A 96 -21.18 -5.72 1.05
C HIS A 96 -19.94 -5.35 1.87
N GLY A 97 -19.65 -4.05 2.00
CA GLY A 97 -18.47 -3.55 2.68
C GLY A 97 -17.21 -3.51 1.81
N ILE A 98 -16.09 -3.23 2.46
CA ILE A 98 -14.79 -3.13 1.78
C ILE A 98 -14.21 -4.53 1.61
N LYS A 99 -13.99 -4.95 0.36
CA LYS A 99 -13.32 -6.21 0.05
C LYS A 99 -11.84 -5.96 -0.24
N VAL A 100 -10.95 -6.75 0.36
CA VAL A 100 -9.51 -6.61 0.20
C VAL A 100 -8.92 -7.89 -0.41
N TYR A 101 -8.27 -7.75 -1.55
CA TYR A 101 -7.52 -8.81 -2.19
C TYR A 101 -6.02 -8.54 -1.99
N ARG A 102 -5.32 -9.53 -1.48
CA ARG A 102 -3.92 -9.41 -1.08
C ARG A 102 -3.06 -10.36 -1.89
N PHE A 103 -1.95 -9.85 -2.39
CA PHE A 103 -0.99 -10.63 -3.17
C PHE A 103 0.43 -10.34 -2.69
N ALA A 104 1.28 -11.35 -2.69
CA ALA A 104 2.70 -11.24 -2.47
C ALA A 104 3.46 -12.00 -3.56
N ASN A 105 4.34 -11.32 -4.28
CA ASN A 105 5.05 -11.88 -5.44
C ASN A 105 4.11 -12.61 -6.41
N ARG A 106 2.96 -11.99 -6.72
CA ARG A 106 1.88 -12.49 -7.61
C ARG A 106 1.09 -13.67 -7.06
N ILE A 107 1.37 -14.13 -5.84
CA ILE A 107 0.64 -15.23 -5.19
C ILE A 107 -0.48 -14.62 -4.35
N PRO A 108 -1.74 -15.07 -4.47
CA PRO A 108 -2.84 -14.61 -3.62
C PRO A 108 -2.65 -15.11 -2.19
N LEU A 109 -2.97 -14.24 -1.22
CA LEU A 109 -3.01 -14.55 0.19
C LEU A 109 -4.47 -14.80 0.58
N LEU A 110 -4.86 -16.06 0.77
CA LEU A 110 -6.27 -16.47 0.87
C LEU A 110 -6.76 -16.60 2.31
N TYR A 111 -5.86 -16.77 3.27
CA TYR A 111 -6.19 -17.12 4.66
C TYR A 111 -5.70 -16.08 5.64
N ASP A 112 -6.15 -16.20 6.89
CA ASP A 112 -5.77 -15.43 8.08
C ASP A 112 -5.78 -13.90 7.86
N GLU A 113 -6.97 -13.39 7.58
CA GLU A 113 -7.18 -11.95 7.34
C GLU A 113 -6.89 -11.11 8.59
N GLY A 114 -7.15 -11.64 9.77
CA GLY A 114 -7.13 -10.86 11.02
C GLY A 114 -5.78 -10.32 11.45
N SER A 115 -4.66 -10.85 10.95
CA SER A 115 -3.32 -10.45 11.37
C SER A 115 -2.44 -9.88 10.26
N ASP A 116 -3.00 -9.63 9.07
CA ASP A 116 -2.28 -9.10 7.92
C ASP A 116 -2.12 -7.57 7.97
N VAL A 117 -0.92 -7.09 7.64
CA VAL A 117 -0.61 -5.64 7.69
C VAL A 117 -1.47 -4.82 6.73
N VAL A 118 -1.88 -5.38 5.58
CA VAL A 118 -2.74 -4.66 4.61
C VAL A 118 -4.11 -4.42 5.22
N LEU A 119 -4.70 -5.45 5.83
CA LEU A 119 -6.01 -5.34 6.49
C LEU A 119 -5.98 -4.42 7.70
N LYS A 120 -4.91 -4.47 8.49
CA LYS A 120 -4.69 -3.50 9.56
C LYS A 120 -4.77 -2.08 9.01
N VAL A 121 -4.01 -1.77 7.96
CA VAL A 121 -3.98 -0.42 7.35
C VAL A 121 -5.35 -0.01 6.81
N VAL A 122 -6.08 -0.94 6.18
CA VAL A 122 -7.43 -0.66 5.66
C VAL A 122 -8.43 -0.40 6.78
N ASN A 123 -8.39 -1.21 7.85
CA ASN A 123 -9.30 -1.09 9.01
C ASN A 123 -9.00 0.15 9.85
N ASP A 124 -7.72 0.54 9.99
CA ASP A 124 -7.31 1.75 10.71
C ASP A 124 -7.65 3.04 9.95
N THR A 125 -8.08 2.94 8.68
CA THR A 125 -8.38 4.10 7.85
C THR A 125 -9.78 4.64 8.16
N ASP A 126 -9.87 5.93 8.53
CA ASP A 126 -11.15 6.63 8.68
C ASP A 126 -11.77 6.94 7.31
N TRP A 127 -12.58 6.03 6.82
CA TRP A 127 -13.25 6.12 5.51
C TRP A 127 -14.26 7.26 5.41
N SER A 128 -14.79 7.73 6.55
CA SER A 128 -15.75 8.84 6.58
C SER A 128 -15.15 10.13 6.01
N ARG A 129 -13.85 10.36 6.23
CA ARG A 129 -13.09 11.49 5.65
C ARG A 129 -13.09 11.50 4.13
N TYR A 130 -13.25 10.32 3.51
CA TYR A 130 -13.28 10.15 2.05
C TYR A 130 -14.71 10.08 1.49
N LYS A 131 -15.72 10.44 2.30
CA LYS A 131 -17.15 10.39 1.95
C LYS A 131 -17.69 8.98 1.69
N ILE A 132 -17.04 7.99 2.27
CA ILE A 132 -17.43 6.60 2.21
C ILE A 132 -18.10 6.24 3.52
N LYS A 133 -19.37 5.80 3.47
CA LYS A 133 -20.18 5.45 4.64
C LYS A 133 -20.92 4.14 4.42
N GLY A 134 -21.24 3.46 5.51
CA GLY A 134 -21.99 2.19 5.50
C GLY A 134 -21.21 1.09 4.81
N ASP A 135 -21.91 0.24 4.05
CA ASP A 135 -21.33 -0.88 3.29
C ASP A 135 -21.06 -0.48 1.83
N PRO A 136 -19.95 0.19 1.53
CA PRO A 136 -19.64 0.70 0.21
C PRO A 136 -19.30 -0.44 -0.76
N PRO A 137 -19.67 -0.33 -2.05
CA PRO A 137 -19.21 -1.23 -3.10
C PRO A 137 -17.74 -0.92 -3.43
N LEU A 138 -16.83 -1.27 -2.53
CA LEU A 138 -15.42 -0.91 -2.56
C LEU A 138 -14.53 -2.14 -2.57
N VAL A 139 -13.59 -2.17 -3.48
CA VAL A 139 -12.55 -3.20 -3.58
C VAL A 139 -11.18 -2.55 -3.51
N ILE A 140 -10.32 -3.13 -2.70
CA ILE A 140 -8.90 -2.79 -2.61
C ILE A 140 -8.09 -4.02 -3.02
N VAL A 141 -7.15 -3.83 -3.93
CA VAL A 141 -6.17 -4.85 -4.30
C VAL A 141 -4.82 -4.36 -3.89
N SER A 142 -4.07 -5.17 -3.13
CA SER A 142 -2.71 -4.87 -2.72
C SER A 142 -1.76 -5.96 -3.21
N HIS A 143 -0.64 -5.56 -3.77
CA HIS A 143 0.44 -6.44 -4.20
C HIS A 143 1.77 -5.96 -3.61
N ILE A 144 2.48 -6.89 -2.97
CA ILE A 144 3.80 -6.68 -2.40
C ILE A 144 4.80 -7.47 -3.23
N CYS A 145 5.74 -6.79 -3.87
CA CYS A 145 6.86 -7.41 -4.59
C CYS A 145 8.13 -7.24 -3.77
N SER A 146 8.78 -8.33 -3.36
CA SER A 146 10.01 -8.30 -2.57
C SER A 146 10.84 -9.54 -2.79
N THR A 147 12.16 -9.43 -2.70
CA THR A 147 13.07 -10.60 -2.67
C THR A 147 12.83 -11.47 -1.44
N ARG A 148 12.32 -10.90 -0.35
CA ARG A 148 11.98 -11.62 0.87
C ARG A 148 10.74 -11.01 1.52
N VAL A 149 9.56 -11.55 1.20
CA VAL A 149 8.32 -11.13 1.86
C VAL A 149 8.35 -11.54 3.35
N PRO A 150 8.10 -10.61 4.29
CA PRO A 150 8.09 -10.94 5.71
C PRO A 150 6.79 -11.63 6.10
N TYR A 151 6.67 -12.91 5.87
CA TYR A 151 5.51 -13.69 6.31
C TYR A 151 5.56 -13.92 7.83
N LYS A 152 4.39 -13.96 8.48
CA LYS A 152 4.27 -14.28 9.91
C LYS A 152 4.42 -15.78 10.16
N THR A 153 3.92 -16.59 9.23
CA THR A 153 3.86 -18.05 9.35
C THR A 153 4.58 -18.72 8.21
N VAL A 154 4.97 -19.98 8.42
CA VAL A 154 5.60 -20.82 7.39
C VAL A 154 4.64 -21.04 6.20
N GLY A 155 3.32 -21.04 6.45
CA GLY A 155 2.28 -21.18 5.42
C GLY A 155 2.17 -20.01 4.45
N LYS A 156 2.90 -18.90 4.68
CA LYS A 156 2.90 -17.69 3.81
C LYS A 156 1.51 -17.08 3.60
N GLU A 157 0.66 -17.17 4.61
CA GLU A 157 -0.76 -16.79 4.51
C GLU A 157 -0.98 -15.30 4.74
N ASN A 158 -0.11 -14.68 5.54
CA ASN A 158 -0.20 -13.26 5.89
C ASN A 158 1.18 -12.60 5.97
N VAL A 159 1.18 -11.30 5.68
CA VAL A 159 2.39 -10.48 5.75
C VAL A 159 2.51 -9.88 7.14
N ALA A 160 3.71 -9.98 7.72
CA ALA A 160 4.01 -9.46 9.02
C ALA A 160 3.95 -7.92 9.04
N ASP A 161 3.47 -7.39 10.16
CA ASP A 161 3.48 -5.98 10.46
C ASP A 161 4.93 -5.48 10.63
N ARG A 162 5.41 -4.76 9.61
CA ARG A 162 6.70 -4.09 9.59
C ARG A 162 6.47 -2.61 9.37
N PRO A 163 7.09 -1.73 10.16
CA PRO A 163 6.86 -0.28 10.07
C PRO A 163 7.08 0.29 8.67
N GLU A 164 8.09 -0.22 7.96
CA GLU A 164 8.42 0.23 6.61
C GLU A 164 7.32 -0.16 5.60
N LEU A 165 6.80 -1.39 5.69
CA LEU A 165 5.69 -1.83 4.85
C LEU A 165 4.40 -1.09 5.19
N GLU A 166 4.07 -0.99 6.48
CA GLU A 166 2.88 -0.27 6.94
C GLU A 166 2.88 1.17 6.45
N ARG A 167 4.02 1.85 6.53
CA ARG A 167 4.19 3.22 6.04
C ARG A 167 3.89 3.32 4.54
N GLU A 168 4.49 2.48 3.70
CA GLU A 168 4.28 2.52 2.26
C GLU A 168 2.84 2.13 1.87
N LEU A 169 2.24 1.16 2.56
CA LEU A 169 0.83 0.80 2.38
C LEU A 169 -0.10 1.96 2.75
N LYS A 170 0.14 2.63 3.88
CA LYS A 170 -0.63 3.82 4.30
C LYS A 170 -0.51 4.94 3.28
N LEU A 171 0.67 5.22 2.76
CA LEU A 171 0.89 6.25 1.75
C LEU A 171 0.19 5.91 0.42
N ALA A 172 0.24 4.64 0.00
CA ALA A 172 -0.48 4.17 -1.18
C ALA A 172 -2.00 4.35 -1.01
N LEU A 173 -2.55 3.84 0.10
CA LEU A 173 -3.97 3.93 0.40
C LEU A 173 -4.46 5.38 0.51
N LEU A 174 -3.71 6.24 1.19
CA LEU A 174 -4.00 7.67 1.30
C LEU A 174 -4.08 8.35 -0.06
N SER A 175 -3.14 8.07 -0.96
CA SER A 175 -3.13 8.60 -2.32
C SER A 175 -4.38 8.18 -3.10
N LEU A 176 -4.75 6.91 -3.03
CA LEU A 176 -5.91 6.35 -3.72
C LEU A 176 -7.23 6.86 -3.13
N SER A 177 -7.33 6.94 -1.81
CA SER A 177 -8.51 7.43 -1.10
C SER A 177 -8.80 8.90 -1.41
N ARG A 178 -7.77 9.74 -1.59
CA ARG A 178 -7.94 11.13 -2.05
C ARG A 178 -8.52 11.20 -3.46
N LYS A 179 -8.04 10.35 -4.40
CA LYS A 179 -8.59 10.27 -5.76
C LYS A 179 -10.06 9.82 -5.73
N LEU A 180 -10.39 8.81 -4.92
CA LEU A 180 -11.76 8.34 -4.73
C LEU A 180 -12.64 9.44 -4.14
N SER A 181 -12.19 10.16 -3.11
CA SER A 181 -12.93 11.28 -2.52
C SER A 181 -13.26 12.37 -3.54
N SER A 182 -12.32 12.68 -4.44
CA SER A 182 -12.54 13.64 -5.52
C SER A 182 -13.62 13.16 -6.51
N PHE A 183 -13.60 11.88 -6.85
CA PHE A 183 -14.64 11.26 -7.67
C PHE A 183 -16.01 11.32 -6.98
N MET A 184 -16.08 10.95 -5.69
CA MET A 184 -17.33 10.98 -4.91
C MET A 184 -17.90 12.39 -4.82
N ALA A 185 -17.04 13.41 -4.67
CA ALA A 185 -17.47 14.81 -4.66
C ALA A 185 -18.11 15.22 -6.00
N LYS A 186 -17.48 14.87 -7.13
CA LYS A 186 -18.02 15.15 -8.47
C LYS A 186 -19.34 14.41 -8.71
N LYS A 187 -19.43 13.14 -8.33
CA LYS A 187 -20.65 12.33 -8.44
C LYS A 187 -21.81 12.97 -7.66
N GLY A 188 -21.55 13.36 -6.40
CA GLY A 188 -22.56 14.03 -5.57
C GLY A 188 -23.01 15.39 -6.13
N GLN A 189 -22.11 16.18 -6.71
CA GLN A 189 -22.47 17.43 -7.39
C GLN A 189 -23.34 17.18 -8.63
N ALA A 190 -23.01 16.19 -9.46
CA ALA A 190 -23.78 15.83 -10.64
C ALA A 190 -25.18 15.33 -10.27
N GLU A 191 -25.30 14.51 -9.23
CA GLU A 191 -26.60 14.03 -8.73
C GLU A 191 -27.44 15.20 -8.17
N ALA A 192 -26.84 16.12 -7.43
CA ALA A 192 -27.54 17.31 -6.91
C ALA A 192 -28.00 18.25 -8.05
N ALA A 193 -27.19 18.41 -9.10
CA ALA A 193 -27.55 19.18 -10.29
C ALA A 193 -28.72 18.51 -11.04
N LYS A 194 -28.67 17.19 -11.21
CA LYS A 194 -29.75 16.44 -11.84
C LYS A 194 -31.07 16.51 -11.06
N LYS A 195 -31.00 16.41 -9.73
CA LYS A 195 -32.19 16.58 -8.86
C LYS A 195 -32.78 17.98 -9.00
N ARG A 196 -31.96 19.02 -9.04
CA ARG A 196 -32.43 20.40 -9.28
C ARG A 196 -33.09 20.57 -10.65
N ALA A 197 -32.44 20.08 -11.72
CA ALA A 197 -33.00 20.15 -13.06
C ALA A 197 -34.36 19.44 -13.13
N ASN A 198 -34.49 18.23 -12.58
CA ASN A 198 -35.74 17.50 -12.54
C ASN A 198 -36.85 18.25 -11.75
N LEU A 199 -36.44 18.94 -10.66
CA LEU A 199 -37.41 19.78 -9.91
C LEU A 199 -37.94 20.93 -10.77
N TYR A 200 -37.06 21.66 -11.46
CA TYR A 200 -37.46 22.73 -12.38
C TYR A 200 -38.37 22.23 -13.50
N THR A 201 -38.03 21.11 -14.15
CA THR A 201 -38.82 20.52 -15.20
C THR A 201 -40.24 20.15 -14.71
N LYS A 202 -40.38 19.76 -13.44
CA LYS A 202 -41.68 19.41 -12.85
C LYS A 202 -42.58 20.63 -12.58
N TYR A 203 -41.98 21.79 -12.24
CA TYR A 203 -42.74 22.97 -11.83
C TYR A 203 -42.86 24.06 -12.90
N ILE A 204 -41.98 24.13 -13.90
CA ILE A 204 -42.08 25.08 -15.03
C ILE A 204 -43.41 24.95 -15.81
N PRO A 205 -43.96 23.74 -16.09
CA PRO A 205 -45.25 23.64 -16.78
C PRO A 205 -46.47 24.08 -15.97
N LEU A 206 -46.33 24.45 -14.70
CA LEU A 206 -47.38 24.89 -13.80
C LEU A 206 -47.47 26.41 -13.69
N ILE A 207 -46.62 27.16 -14.39
CA ILE A 207 -46.61 28.61 -14.55
C ILE A 207 -47.04 28.99 -15.95
#